data_f94fa281f58425882115efe3b308b5de
#
_entry.id   f94fa281f58425882115efe3b308b5de
#
_cell.length_a   1.000
_cell.length_b   1.000
_cell.length_c   1.000
_cell.angle_alpha   90.00
_cell.angle_beta   90.00
_cell.angle_gamma   90.00
#
_symmetry.space_group_name_H-M   'P 1'
#
loop_
_entity.id
_entity.type
_entity.pdbx_description
1 polymer ?
#
loop_
_entity_poly.entity_id
_entity_poly.type
_entity_poly.pdbx_seq_one_letter_code
_entity_poly.pdbx_strand_id
1 'polypeptide(L)'
;MTPLPAWLQSLTLKKFSASRNLIIDVDPAFPWQITALDGYGGELQLVKNGSWGVWNGSATLNAAAATFNRIDVRRPSLKLNATASTVNITELSAFTERGILQATAAVSQLPQRQVNLSFSGRGVPLNILQAWGWPSLPISGDGNLQLTASGSVQADAPLKPTVNGQLNAVNMEKQQVAQIMRNGEVSPAPAAPAPAPVTP
;
A
#
# COMPACT_ATOMS: atom_id res chain seq x y z
N MET A 1 -17.36 -0.04 -8.93
CA MET A 1 -16.70 -0.47 -10.21
C MET A 1 -17.76 -0.55 -11.30
N THR A 2 -17.46 -0.08 -12.50
CA THR A 2 -18.39 -0.19 -13.64
C THR A 2 -18.60 -1.66 -13.98
N PRO A 3 -19.86 -2.14 -14.12
CA PRO A 3 -20.11 -3.52 -14.46
C PRO A 3 -19.58 -3.84 -15.85
N LEU A 4 -18.93 -5.00 -15.98
CA LEU A 4 -18.43 -5.47 -17.27
C LEU A 4 -19.59 -5.94 -18.16
N PRO A 5 -19.51 -5.72 -19.48
CA PRO A 5 -20.43 -6.35 -20.41
C PRO A 5 -20.36 -7.87 -20.30
N ALA A 6 -21.50 -8.55 -20.36
CA ALA A 6 -21.57 -10.00 -20.17
C ALA A 6 -20.71 -10.82 -21.17
N TRP A 7 -20.43 -10.25 -22.35
CA TRP A 7 -19.58 -10.88 -23.36
C TRP A 7 -18.07 -10.79 -23.04
N LEU A 8 -17.64 -9.86 -22.15
CA LEU A 8 -16.23 -9.65 -21.84
C LEU A 8 -15.79 -10.61 -20.73
N GLN A 9 -15.38 -11.80 -21.11
CA GLN A 9 -14.95 -12.85 -20.18
C GLN A 9 -13.46 -12.79 -19.86
N SER A 10 -12.64 -12.25 -20.77
CA SER A 10 -11.19 -12.13 -20.58
C SER A 10 -10.65 -10.92 -21.32
N LEU A 11 -9.71 -10.22 -20.69
CA LEU A 11 -8.93 -9.14 -21.29
C LEU A 11 -7.48 -9.28 -20.88
N THR A 12 -6.60 -9.48 -21.84
CA THR A 12 -5.15 -9.55 -21.60
C THR A 12 -4.43 -8.54 -22.48
N LEU A 13 -3.62 -7.68 -21.85
CA LEU A 13 -2.70 -6.80 -22.54
C LEU A 13 -1.38 -7.55 -22.72
N LYS A 14 -1.13 -8.05 -23.93
CA LYS A 14 0.12 -8.76 -24.22
C LYS A 14 1.35 -7.90 -24.01
N LYS A 15 1.24 -6.64 -24.35
CA LYS A 15 2.27 -5.61 -24.13
C LYS A 15 1.58 -4.27 -23.95
N PHE A 16 2.03 -3.51 -22.97
CA PHE A 16 1.63 -2.11 -22.83
C PHE A 16 2.84 -1.24 -22.53
N SER A 17 2.74 0.01 -22.91
CA SER A 17 3.67 1.06 -22.51
C SER A 17 2.90 2.36 -22.30
N ALA A 18 3.33 3.13 -21.32
CA ALA A 18 2.83 4.47 -21.06
C ALA A 18 4.02 5.41 -20.95
N SER A 19 3.90 6.63 -21.46
CA SER A 19 4.97 7.60 -21.44
C SER A 19 4.45 8.98 -21.09
N ARG A 20 5.01 9.55 -20.00
CA ARG A 20 4.76 10.92 -19.53
C ARG A 20 3.29 11.28 -19.35
N ASN A 21 2.49 10.36 -18.83
CA ASN A 21 1.08 10.59 -18.59
C ASN A 21 0.84 11.37 -17.29
N LEU A 22 -0.19 12.18 -17.29
CA LEU A 22 -0.76 12.81 -16.10
C LEU A 22 -2.07 12.09 -15.75
N ILE A 23 -2.19 11.61 -14.52
CA ILE A 23 -3.41 10.99 -14.02
C ILE A 23 -3.85 11.74 -12.76
N ILE A 24 -5.12 12.09 -12.70
CA ILE A 24 -5.70 12.84 -11.58
C ILE A 24 -7.01 12.19 -11.18
N ASP A 25 -7.21 12.02 -9.88
CA ASP A 25 -8.49 11.71 -9.27
C ASP A 25 -8.82 12.82 -8.25
N VAL A 26 -9.99 13.38 -8.40
CA VAL A 26 -10.46 14.52 -7.59
C VAL A 26 -11.44 14.11 -6.49
N ASP A 27 -11.51 12.81 -6.13
CA ASP A 27 -12.35 12.37 -5.01
C ASP A 27 -11.97 13.17 -3.75
N PRO A 28 -12.90 13.95 -3.17
CA PRO A 28 -12.61 14.76 -1.99
C PRO A 28 -12.13 13.96 -0.78
N ALA A 29 -12.52 12.68 -0.69
CA ALA A 29 -12.15 11.82 0.42
C ALA A 29 -10.67 11.40 0.36
N PHE A 30 -10.15 11.17 -0.84
CA PHE A 30 -8.76 10.80 -1.05
C PHE A 30 -8.28 11.27 -2.44
N PRO A 31 -8.07 12.58 -2.63
CA PRO A 31 -7.58 13.11 -3.91
C PRO A 31 -6.16 12.64 -4.19
N TRP A 32 -5.88 12.28 -5.43
CA TRP A 32 -4.52 11.91 -5.81
C TRP A 32 -4.18 12.36 -7.23
N GLN A 33 -2.90 12.54 -7.48
CA GLN A 33 -2.36 12.94 -8.77
C GLN A 33 -1.01 12.24 -8.99
N ILE A 34 -0.77 11.80 -10.21
CA ILE A 34 0.51 11.23 -10.64
C ILE A 34 0.97 11.97 -11.88
N THR A 35 2.20 12.51 -11.85
CA THR A 35 2.77 13.34 -12.91
C THR A 35 3.90 12.62 -13.62
N ALA A 36 3.92 12.73 -14.95
CA ALA A 36 4.91 12.10 -15.83
C ALA A 36 5.05 10.59 -15.55
N LEU A 37 3.92 9.89 -15.55
CA LEU A 37 3.87 8.46 -15.38
C LEU A 37 4.42 7.76 -16.63
N ASP A 38 5.48 6.99 -16.42
CA ASP A 38 6.04 6.06 -17.39
C ASP A 38 5.78 4.62 -16.92
N GLY A 39 5.55 3.73 -17.85
CA GLY A 39 5.33 2.34 -17.50
C GLY A 39 5.42 1.39 -18.66
N TYR A 40 5.68 0.15 -18.34
CA TYR A 40 5.68 -0.97 -19.28
C TYR A 40 5.30 -2.26 -18.57
N GLY A 41 4.85 -3.21 -19.35
CA GLY A 41 4.52 -4.53 -18.85
C GLY A 41 4.06 -5.46 -19.95
N GLY A 42 3.75 -6.68 -19.56
CA GLY A 42 3.33 -7.70 -20.49
C GLY A 42 2.50 -8.80 -19.85
N GLU A 43 1.74 -9.50 -20.71
CA GLU A 43 0.85 -10.59 -20.34
C GLU A 43 -0.13 -10.22 -19.20
N LEU A 44 -0.48 -8.93 -19.11
CA LEU A 44 -1.28 -8.39 -18.02
C LEU A 44 -2.76 -8.72 -18.24
N GLN A 45 -3.25 -9.72 -17.55
CA GLN A 45 -4.65 -10.12 -17.59
C GLN A 45 -5.46 -9.28 -16.59
N LEU A 46 -6.31 -8.40 -17.11
CA LEU A 46 -7.14 -7.47 -16.33
C LEU A 46 -8.57 -7.96 -16.12
N VAL A 47 -9.04 -8.89 -16.94
CA VAL A 47 -10.35 -9.53 -16.77
C VAL A 47 -10.18 -11.03 -16.88
N LYS A 48 -10.79 -11.75 -15.96
CA LYS A 48 -10.88 -13.22 -15.96
C LYS A 48 -12.27 -13.63 -15.48
N ASN A 49 -12.94 -14.47 -16.26
CA ASN A 49 -14.29 -14.95 -15.97
C ASN A 49 -15.28 -13.79 -15.68
N GLY A 50 -15.21 -12.71 -16.48
CA GLY A 50 -16.06 -11.55 -16.29
C GLY A 50 -15.75 -10.69 -15.04
N SER A 51 -14.63 -10.90 -14.37
CA SER A 51 -14.26 -10.17 -13.16
C SER A 51 -12.99 -9.35 -13.36
N TRP A 52 -13.03 -8.08 -12.92
CA TRP A 52 -11.86 -7.22 -12.88
C TRP A 52 -10.81 -7.68 -11.86
N GLY A 53 -9.56 -7.54 -12.21
CA GLY A 53 -8.43 -7.84 -11.33
C GLY A 53 -7.10 -7.73 -12.04
N VAL A 54 -6.04 -8.16 -11.36
CA VAL A 54 -4.71 -8.42 -11.94
C VAL A 54 -4.48 -9.91 -11.80
N TRP A 55 -4.83 -10.67 -12.82
CA TRP A 55 -4.91 -12.13 -12.76
C TRP A 55 -3.63 -12.83 -13.20
N ASN A 56 -2.84 -12.14 -14.04
CA ASN A 56 -1.56 -12.64 -14.55
C ASN A 56 -0.74 -11.47 -15.09
N GLY A 57 0.56 -11.67 -15.27
CA GLY A 57 1.46 -10.75 -15.95
C GLY A 57 2.31 -9.91 -15.03
N SER A 58 2.97 -8.91 -15.59
CA SER A 58 3.85 -8.00 -14.87
C SER A 58 3.70 -6.55 -15.33
N ALA A 59 3.99 -5.63 -14.42
CA ALA A 59 4.01 -4.21 -14.70
C ALA A 59 5.11 -3.51 -13.88
N THR A 60 5.75 -2.53 -14.52
CA THR A 60 6.66 -1.59 -13.89
C THR A 60 6.18 -0.18 -14.21
N LEU A 61 5.91 0.61 -13.18
CA LEU A 61 5.45 1.99 -13.29
C LEU A 61 6.40 2.89 -12.52
N ASN A 62 6.73 4.03 -13.11
CA ASN A 62 7.54 5.08 -12.49
C ASN A 62 6.92 6.44 -12.81
N ALA A 63 7.04 7.39 -11.90
CA ALA A 63 6.61 8.75 -12.16
C ALA A 63 7.61 9.76 -11.63
N ALA A 64 7.54 11.01 -12.12
CA ALA A 64 8.39 12.07 -11.61
C ALA A 64 7.95 12.51 -10.20
N ALA A 65 6.66 12.64 -10.00
CA ALA A 65 6.06 13.04 -8.74
C ALA A 65 4.64 12.48 -8.62
N ALA A 66 4.15 12.40 -7.39
CA ALA A 66 2.75 12.14 -7.10
C ALA A 66 2.33 12.86 -5.82
N THR A 67 1.03 13.13 -5.72
CA THR A 67 0.39 13.62 -4.50
C THR A 67 -0.69 12.63 -4.12
N PHE A 68 -0.67 12.10 -2.92
CA PHE A 68 -1.69 11.21 -2.39
C PHE A 68 -2.29 11.82 -1.14
N ASN A 69 -3.57 12.18 -1.18
CA ASN A 69 -4.28 12.85 -0.11
C ASN A 69 -3.48 14.02 0.50
N ARG A 70 -3.01 14.94 -0.37
CA ARG A 70 -2.23 16.14 -0.02
C ARG A 70 -0.81 15.88 0.49
N ILE A 71 -0.31 14.66 0.40
CA ILE A 71 1.08 14.32 0.70
C ILE A 71 1.84 14.18 -0.61
N ASP A 72 2.84 15.02 -0.79
CA ASP A 72 3.69 15.00 -1.98
C ASP A 72 4.81 14.00 -1.83
N VAL A 73 4.99 13.20 -2.86
CA VAL A 73 6.09 12.25 -2.98
C VAL A 73 6.78 12.40 -4.34
N ARG A 74 8.06 12.15 -4.36
CA ARG A 74 8.90 12.22 -5.55
C ARG A 74 9.33 10.85 -5.99
N ARG A 75 9.45 10.66 -7.30
CA ARG A 75 9.92 9.44 -7.95
C ARG A 75 9.22 8.17 -7.43
N PRO A 76 7.89 8.14 -7.37
CA PRO A 76 7.20 6.93 -7.02
C PRO A 76 7.51 5.84 -8.04
N SER A 77 7.75 4.62 -7.56
CA SER A 77 8.04 3.44 -8.37
C SER A 77 7.23 2.26 -7.89
N LEU A 78 6.66 1.52 -8.82
CA LEU A 78 5.88 0.32 -8.55
C LEU A 78 6.36 -0.80 -9.49
N LYS A 79 6.65 -1.96 -8.91
CA LYS A 79 6.83 -3.22 -9.65
C LYS A 79 5.91 -4.27 -9.09
N LEU A 80 5.15 -4.88 -9.97
CA LEU A 80 4.27 -5.99 -9.62
C LEU A 80 4.41 -7.14 -10.60
N ASN A 81 4.14 -8.32 -10.10
CA ASN A 81 3.88 -9.50 -10.91
C ASN A 81 2.67 -10.27 -10.38
N ALA A 82 1.94 -10.87 -11.26
CA ALA A 82 0.79 -11.68 -10.94
C ALA A 82 0.92 -13.07 -11.55
N THR A 83 0.53 -14.06 -10.78
CA THR A 83 0.37 -15.44 -11.18
C THR A 83 -1.07 -15.89 -10.91
N ALA A 84 -1.41 -17.11 -11.23
CA ALA A 84 -2.75 -17.66 -10.95
C ALA A 84 -3.11 -17.64 -9.46
N SER A 85 -2.12 -17.67 -8.56
CA SER A 85 -2.33 -17.76 -7.11
C SER A 85 -2.12 -16.45 -6.37
N THR A 86 -1.29 -15.54 -6.87
CA THR A 86 -0.83 -14.37 -6.10
C THR A 86 -0.53 -13.18 -6.99
N VAL A 87 -0.86 -11.99 -6.54
CA VAL A 87 -0.33 -10.72 -7.03
C VAL A 87 0.71 -10.24 -6.03
N ASN A 88 1.96 -10.07 -6.48
CA ASN A 88 3.05 -9.58 -5.65
C ASN A 88 3.45 -8.17 -6.10
N ILE A 89 3.40 -7.22 -5.18
CA ILE A 89 4.03 -5.92 -5.31
C ILE A 89 5.43 -6.07 -4.71
N THR A 90 6.42 -6.23 -5.57
CA THR A 90 7.81 -6.49 -5.16
C THR A 90 8.55 -5.22 -4.80
N GLU A 91 8.09 -4.09 -5.34
CA GLU A 91 8.62 -2.77 -5.05
C GLU A 91 7.49 -1.75 -5.12
N LEU A 92 7.34 -1.01 -4.06
CA LEU A 92 6.61 0.26 -4.03
C LEU A 92 7.45 1.21 -3.22
N SER A 93 7.99 2.25 -3.86
CA SER A 93 8.89 3.19 -3.22
C SER A 93 8.61 4.61 -3.67
N ALA A 94 8.91 5.57 -2.81
CA ALA A 94 8.85 6.98 -3.11
C ALA A 94 9.73 7.79 -2.15
N PHE A 95 10.09 8.99 -2.54
CA PHE A 95 10.83 9.91 -1.67
C PHE A 95 9.87 10.99 -1.15
N THR A 96 9.96 11.27 0.13
CA THR A 96 9.44 12.50 0.72
C THR A 96 10.48 13.63 0.57
N GLU A 97 10.26 14.78 1.17
CA GLU A 97 11.23 15.87 1.12
C GLU A 97 12.61 15.45 1.64
N ARG A 98 12.66 14.67 2.72
CA ARG A 98 13.91 14.29 3.41
C ARG A 98 14.12 12.79 3.54
N GLY A 99 13.12 11.99 3.30
CA GLY A 99 13.17 10.56 3.58
C GLY A 99 12.68 9.70 2.44
N ILE A 100 12.67 8.40 2.68
CA ILE A 100 12.22 7.38 1.74
C ILE A 100 11.11 6.53 2.34
N LEU A 101 10.11 6.23 1.52
CA LEU A 101 9.03 5.28 1.77
C LEU A 101 9.25 4.04 0.92
N GLN A 102 9.06 2.87 1.51
CA GLN A 102 9.16 1.59 0.83
C GLN A 102 8.05 0.65 1.30
N ALA A 103 7.50 -0.09 0.38
CA ALA A 103 6.52 -1.12 0.70
C ALA A 103 6.66 -2.35 -0.21
N THR A 104 6.22 -3.47 0.31
CA THR A 104 5.94 -4.69 -0.44
C THR A 104 4.57 -5.21 -0.05
N ALA A 105 3.89 -5.87 -0.96
CA ALA A 105 2.62 -6.48 -0.66
C ALA A 105 2.44 -7.79 -1.43
N ALA A 106 1.63 -8.67 -0.88
CA ALA A 106 1.16 -9.86 -1.57
C ALA A 106 -0.36 -9.96 -1.40
N VAL A 107 -1.05 -10.24 -2.50
CA VAL A 107 -2.50 -10.45 -2.51
C VAL A 107 -2.77 -11.83 -3.09
N SER A 108 -3.34 -12.73 -2.28
CA SER A 108 -3.77 -14.02 -2.81
C SER A 108 -4.94 -13.82 -3.79
N GLN A 109 -4.98 -14.64 -4.83
CA GLN A 109 -6.12 -14.67 -5.74
C GLN A 109 -7.32 -15.35 -5.04
N LEU A 110 -8.38 -15.63 -5.78
CA LEU A 110 -9.58 -16.28 -5.23
C LEU A 110 -9.28 -17.62 -4.51
N PRO A 111 -10.13 -18.04 -3.56
CA PRO A 111 -11.44 -17.46 -3.20
C PRO A 111 -11.38 -16.29 -2.22
N GLN A 112 -10.36 -16.20 -1.39
CA GLN A 112 -10.22 -15.13 -0.41
C GLN A 112 -8.98 -14.31 -0.75
N ARG A 113 -9.19 -13.08 -1.21
CA ARG A 113 -8.11 -12.15 -1.51
C ARG A 113 -7.49 -11.64 -0.20
N GLN A 114 -6.61 -12.44 0.38
CA GLN A 114 -5.81 -12.05 1.54
C GLN A 114 -4.72 -11.10 1.09
N VAL A 115 -4.63 -9.96 1.76
CA VAL A 115 -3.62 -8.94 1.54
C VAL A 115 -2.63 -8.97 2.70
N ASN A 116 -1.35 -9.01 2.41
CA ASN A 116 -0.28 -8.80 3.37
C ASN A 116 0.57 -7.63 2.89
N LEU A 117 0.81 -6.66 3.77
CA LEU A 117 1.54 -5.44 3.49
C LEU A 117 2.70 -5.29 4.49
N SER A 118 3.87 -4.95 3.98
CA SER A 118 4.98 -4.42 4.77
C SER A 118 5.32 -3.03 4.25
N PHE A 119 5.32 -2.04 5.13
CA PHE A 119 5.57 -0.65 4.80
C PHE A 119 6.58 -0.07 5.77
N SER A 120 7.54 0.67 5.27
CA SER A 120 8.56 1.35 6.07
C SER A 120 8.83 2.76 5.57
N GLY A 121 9.19 3.63 6.49
CA GLY A 121 9.66 4.97 6.21
C GLY A 121 10.92 5.27 7.00
N ARG A 122 11.86 5.94 6.37
CA ARG A 122 13.09 6.42 7.03
C ARG A 122 13.25 7.91 6.78
N GLY A 123 13.37 8.68 7.86
CA GLY A 123 13.47 10.14 7.81
C GLY A 123 12.24 10.82 7.20
N VAL A 124 11.06 10.28 7.41
CA VAL A 124 9.82 10.77 6.81
C VAL A 124 8.95 11.50 7.83
N PRO A 125 8.08 12.43 7.39
CA PRO A 125 7.08 13.02 8.28
C PRO A 125 6.13 11.94 8.81
N LEU A 126 6.08 11.74 10.12
CA LEU A 126 5.31 10.65 10.71
C LEU A 126 3.78 10.84 10.62
N ASN A 127 3.34 12.08 10.41
CA ASN A 127 1.92 12.38 10.19
C ASN A 127 1.37 11.86 8.84
N ILE A 128 2.24 11.40 7.97
CA ILE A 128 1.86 10.84 6.66
C ILE A 128 0.84 9.69 6.80
N LEU A 129 0.97 8.87 7.85
CA LEU A 129 0.05 7.76 8.11
C LEU A 129 -1.35 8.24 8.46
N GLN A 130 -1.51 9.38 9.12
CA GLN A 130 -2.82 9.96 9.41
C GLN A 130 -3.55 10.33 8.11
N ALA A 131 -2.83 10.90 7.16
CA ALA A 131 -3.38 11.23 5.85
C ALA A 131 -3.74 9.97 5.01
N TRP A 132 -3.09 8.85 5.25
CA TRP A 132 -3.27 7.61 4.46
C TRP A 132 -4.07 6.52 5.17
N GLY A 133 -4.82 6.88 6.21
CA GLY A 133 -5.84 6.03 6.80
C GLY A 133 -5.48 5.36 8.13
N TRP A 134 -4.30 5.63 8.71
CA TRP A 134 -4.00 5.22 10.08
C TRP A 134 -4.42 6.34 11.04
N PRO A 135 -5.52 6.20 11.78
CA PRO A 135 -6.02 7.26 12.64
C PRO A 135 -5.07 7.48 13.84
N SER A 136 -4.99 8.74 14.27
CA SER A 136 -4.33 9.20 15.51
C SER A 136 -3.01 8.49 15.87
N LEU A 137 -1.92 8.85 15.20
CA LEU A 137 -0.59 8.49 15.62
C LEU A 137 -0.11 9.53 16.66
N PRO A 138 0.12 9.15 17.94
CA PRO A 138 0.48 10.10 19.00
C PRO A 138 1.98 10.43 18.99
N ILE A 139 2.55 10.68 17.83
CA ILE A 139 3.93 11.07 17.60
C ILE A 139 3.99 12.01 16.41
N SER A 140 4.84 13.01 16.47
CA SER A 140 5.00 14.01 15.41
C SER A 140 6.47 14.20 15.03
N GLY A 141 6.70 15.01 14.01
CA GLY A 141 8.03 15.26 13.47
C GLY A 141 8.48 14.22 12.47
N ASP A 142 9.70 14.34 12.01
CA ASP A 142 10.33 13.39 11.10
C ASP A 142 10.87 12.19 11.88
N GLY A 143 10.86 11.02 11.26
CA GLY A 143 11.37 9.83 11.92
C GLY A 143 11.30 8.58 11.05
N ASN A 144 11.40 7.46 11.71
CA ASN A 144 11.34 6.15 11.09
C ASN A 144 10.05 5.43 11.52
N LEU A 145 9.47 4.69 10.60
CA LEU A 145 8.30 3.88 10.87
C LEU A 145 8.40 2.51 10.22
N GLN A 146 7.75 1.54 10.83
CA GLN A 146 7.60 0.19 10.33
C GLN A 146 6.15 -0.23 10.56
N LEU A 147 5.46 -0.60 9.49
CA LEU A 147 4.09 -1.07 9.53
C LEU A 147 4.00 -2.44 8.84
N THR A 148 3.38 -3.38 9.50
CA THR A 148 2.90 -4.61 8.87
C THR A 148 1.40 -4.67 9.01
N ALA A 149 0.71 -5.07 7.97
CA ALA A 149 -0.74 -5.19 7.99
C ALA A 149 -1.20 -6.37 7.13
N SER A 150 -2.34 -6.92 7.51
CA SER A 150 -3.05 -7.94 6.75
C SER A 150 -4.53 -7.63 6.71
N GLY A 151 -5.19 -8.08 5.66
CA GLY A 151 -6.63 -7.89 5.50
C GLY A 151 -7.19 -8.83 4.44
N SER A 152 -8.50 -8.78 4.24
CA SER A 152 -9.19 -9.57 3.21
C SER A 152 -10.04 -8.66 2.33
N VAL A 153 -9.80 -8.70 1.04
CA VAL A 153 -10.56 -7.94 0.05
C VAL A 153 -11.73 -8.80 -0.43
N GLN A 154 -12.93 -8.40 -0.09
CA GLN A 154 -14.18 -9.02 -0.56
C GLN A 154 -14.92 -8.03 -1.45
N ALA A 155 -15.62 -8.54 -2.47
CA ALA A 155 -16.27 -7.70 -3.49
C ALA A 155 -17.32 -6.74 -2.91
N ASP A 156 -18.05 -7.18 -1.88
CA ASP A 156 -19.23 -6.49 -1.36
C ASP A 156 -19.10 -6.13 0.13
N ALA A 157 -17.89 -6.21 0.70
CA ALA A 157 -17.65 -5.91 2.10
C ALA A 157 -16.51 -4.87 2.27
N PRO A 158 -16.61 -3.96 3.25
CA PRO A 158 -15.57 -3.00 3.52
C PRO A 158 -14.29 -3.70 4.00
N LEU A 159 -13.14 -3.25 3.51
CA LEU A 159 -11.82 -3.79 3.87
C LEU A 159 -11.49 -3.54 5.35
N LYS A 160 -11.82 -2.35 5.87
CA LYS A 160 -11.40 -1.89 7.20
C LYS A 160 -11.64 -2.89 8.34
N PRO A 161 -12.82 -3.54 8.50
CA PRO A 161 -13.05 -4.48 9.58
C PRO A 161 -12.20 -5.75 9.53
N THR A 162 -11.54 -6.03 8.39
CA THR A 162 -10.68 -7.20 8.23
C THR A 162 -9.21 -6.89 8.52
N VAL A 163 -8.85 -5.60 8.68
CA VAL A 163 -7.47 -5.18 8.79
C VAL A 163 -6.93 -5.42 10.19
N ASN A 164 -5.82 -6.15 10.24
CA ASN A 164 -4.98 -6.32 11.42
C ASN A 164 -3.59 -5.82 11.08
N GLY A 165 -2.92 -5.20 12.04
CA GLY A 165 -1.59 -4.66 11.77
C GLY A 165 -0.84 -4.28 13.03
N GLN A 166 0.42 -3.96 12.84
CA GLN A 166 1.31 -3.47 13.88
C GLN A 166 2.15 -2.33 13.32
N LEU A 167 2.21 -1.25 14.07
CA LEU A 167 3.00 -0.06 13.75
C LEU A 167 3.99 0.22 14.86
N ASN A 168 5.24 0.44 14.48
CA ASN A 168 6.27 1.01 15.33
C ASN A 168 6.81 2.28 14.67
N ALA A 169 6.95 3.34 15.44
CA ALA A 169 7.50 4.60 14.97
C ALA A 169 8.43 5.20 16.02
N VAL A 170 9.48 5.87 15.55
CA VAL A 170 10.42 6.62 16.38
C VAL A 170 10.75 7.93 15.66
N ASN A 171 10.63 9.06 16.36
CA ASN A 171 11.00 10.36 15.81
C ASN A 171 12.46 10.73 16.10
N MET A 172 12.88 11.87 15.58
CA MET A 172 14.26 12.39 15.77
C MET A 172 14.59 12.70 17.22
N GLU A 173 13.58 12.96 18.06
CA GLU A 173 13.72 13.18 19.50
C GLU A 173 13.75 11.88 20.32
N LYS A 174 13.80 10.72 19.63
CA LYS A 174 13.79 9.37 20.22
C LYS A 174 12.52 9.00 20.97
N GLN A 175 11.43 9.74 20.76
CA GLN A 175 10.11 9.29 21.21
C GLN A 175 9.71 8.06 20.39
N GLN A 176 9.15 7.07 21.06
CA GLN A 176 8.74 5.81 20.45
C GLN A 176 7.25 5.58 20.64
N VAL A 177 6.60 5.08 19.63
CA VAL A 177 5.19 4.68 19.67
C VAL A 177 5.06 3.31 19.03
N ALA A 178 4.34 2.43 19.71
CA ALA A 178 3.93 1.14 19.19
C ALA A 178 2.40 1.03 19.28
N GLN A 179 1.78 0.72 18.16
CA GLN A 179 0.33 0.53 18.06
C GLN A 179 0.00 -0.77 17.35
N ILE A 180 -1.14 -1.33 17.69
CA ILE A 180 -1.73 -2.47 16.98
C ILE A 180 -3.07 -2.06 16.40
N MET A 181 -3.40 -2.65 15.27
CA MET A 181 -4.74 -2.58 14.68
C MET A 181 -5.36 -3.98 14.71
N ARG A 182 -6.55 -4.09 15.24
CA ARG A 182 -7.35 -5.31 15.23
C ARG A 182 -8.74 -5.00 14.70
N ASN A 183 -9.13 -5.72 13.66
CA ASN A 183 -10.42 -5.52 13.00
C ASN A 183 -10.67 -4.05 12.60
N GLY A 184 -9.62 -3.35 12.18
CA GLY A 184 -9.68 -1.95 11.79
C GLY A 184 -9.67 -0.93 12.93
N GLU A 185 -9.54 -1.37 14.17
CA GLU A 185 -9.45 -0.49 15.35
C GLU A 185 -8.02 -0.43 15.90
N VAL A 186 -7.54 0.79 16.13
CA VAL A 186 -6.19 1.06 16.61
C VAL A 186 -6.17 1.17 18.13
N SER A 187 -5.20 0.50 18.75
CA SER A 187 -4.91 0.61 20.18
C SER A 187 -3.40 0.62 20.45
N PRO A 188 -2.93 1.11 21.61
CA PRO A 188 -1.55 0.96 22.01
C PRO A 188 -1.13 -0.51 22.01
N ALA A 189 0.10 -0.81 21.57
CA ALA A 189 0.64 -2.15 21.69
C ALA A 189 0.84 -2.52 23.17
N PRO A 190 0.65 -3.77 23.56
CA PRO A 190 1.00 -4.23 24.91
C PRO A 190 2.46 -3.95 25.20
N ALA A 191 2.76 -3.48 26.42
CA ALA A 191 4.14 -3.31 26.86
C ALA A 191 4.88 -4.66 26.74
N ALA A 192 6.11 -4.61 26.22
CA ALA A 192 6.94 -5.80 26.20
C ALA A 192 7.09 -6.36 27.63
N PRO A 193 7.00 -7.68 27.84
CA PRO A 193 7.23 -8.25 29.15
C PRO A 193 8.63 -7.82 29.66
N ALA A 194 8.68 -7.40 30.92
CA ALA A 194 9.93 -7.05 31.55
C ALA A 194 10.91 -8.23 31.43
N PRO A 195 12.20 -8.00 31.17
CA PRO A 195 13.19 -9.06 31.15
C PRO A 195 13.14 -9.81 32.49
N ALA A 196 13.10 -11.14 32.41
CA ALA A 196 13.11 -11.96 33.62
C ALA A 196 14.33 -11.59 34.50
N PRO A 197 14.15 -11.50 35.83
CA PRO A 197 15.28 -11.18 36.70
C PRO A 197 16.36 -12.25 36.52
N VAL A 198 17.55 -11.81 36.18
CA VAL A 198 18.72 -12.68 36.12
C VAL A 198 19.00 -13.07 37.57
N THR A 199 18.68 -14.31 37.91
CA THR A 199 19.05 -14.86 39.21
C THR A 199 20.57 -15.08 39.24
N PRO A 200 21.27 -14.64 40.31
CA PRO A 200 22.71 -14.77 40.41
C PRO A 200 23.21 -16.19 40.53
#